data_268d1191a2bd72a27b096719ce8c568b
#
_entry.id   268d1191a2bd72a27b096719ce8c568b
#
_cell.length_a   1.000
_cell.length_b   1.000
_cell.length_c   1.000
_cell.angle_alpha   90.00
_cell.angle_beta   90.00
_cell.angle_gamma   90.00
#
_symmetry.space_group_name_H-M   'P 1'
#
loop_
_entity.id
_entity.type
_entity.pdbx_description
1 polymer ?
#
loop_
_entity_poly.entity_id
_entity_poly.type
_entity_poly.pdbx_seq_one_letter_code
_entity_poly.pdbx_strand_id
1 'polypeptide(L)'
;MIDLTKLKKDKILNYLYKNFKKIDFDNIDQDVFLKKTGEINFFDKRELLVKISELIFEDLNQRFLVEVRFKVNKFPKTNEKISFLLNKRFQIEKKYKDLIQKIFIYLIKNNNPSKVLTYIYSVADIMWRYANDRSVDFNYYTKRLILSSVYLKILILSFYKEQLSQKDLDTEIKRSLEHVKLLSQFKIKLDFLKNIRTFLIFFSAQKVGRGF
;
A
#
# COMPACT_ATOMS: atom_id res chain seq x y z
N MET A 1 -4.66 -22.01 11.76
CA MET A 1 -4.92 -20.54 11.69
C MET A 1 -4.20 -19.93 12.90
N ILE A 2 -3.11 -19.20 12.65
CA ILE A 2 -2.27 -18.64 13.72
C ILE A 2 -3.01 -17.41 14.24
N ASP A 3 -3.58 -17.52 15.43
CA ASP A 3 -4.18 -16.40 16.13
C ASP A 3 -3.08 -15.63 16.87
N LEU A 4 -2.55 -14.60 16.20
CA LEU A 4 -1.60 -13.69 16.83
C LEU A 4 -2.39 -12.84 17.83
N THR A 5 -2.23 -13.12 19.11
CA THR A 5 -2.82 -12.27 20.14
C THR A 5 -2.35 -10.81 19.96
N LYS A 6 -3.18 -9.84 20.35
CA LYS A 6 -2.91 -8.40 20.17
C LYS A 6 -1.51 -8.01 20.69
N LEU A 7 -1.08 -8.56 21.82
CA LEU A 7 0.22 -8.28 22.41
C LEU A 7 1.40 -8.75 21.55
N LYS A 8 1.25 -9.88 20.88
CA LYS A 8 2.27 -10.43 19.98
C LYS A 8 2.35 -9.63 18.69
N LYS A 9 1.20 -9.23 18.12
CA LYS A 9 1.16 -8.31 16.97
C LYS A 9 1.94 -7.03 17.22
N ASP A 10 1.73 -6.39 18.37
CA ASP A 10 2.43 -5.14 18.72
C ASP A 10 3.94 -5.33 18.85
N LYS A 11 4.40 -6.46 19.43
CA LYS A 11 5.83 -6.77 19.52
C LYS A 11 6.47 -6.95 18.15
N ILE A 12 5.81 -7.69 17.24
CA ILE A 12 6.27 -7.91 15.87
C ILE A 12 6.35 -6.58 15.12
N LEU A 13 5.29 -5.78 15.15
CA LEU A 13 5.24 -4.48 14.49
C LEU A 13 6.33 -3.53 15.01
N ASN A 14 6.50 -3.46 16.33
CA ASN A 14 7.53 -2.62 16.93
C ASN A 14 8.95 -3.05 16.51
N TYR A 15 9.20 -4.36 16.46
CA TYR A 15 10.48 -4.88 15.99
C TYR A 15 10.72 -4.54 14.51
N LEU A 16 9.72 -4.75 13.66
CA LEU A 16 9.79 -4.46 12.22
C LEU A 16 10.04 -2.97 11.97
N TYR A 17 9.26 -2.09 12.57
CA TYR A 17 9.40 -0.64 12.38
C TYR A 17 10.71 -0.06 12.90
N LYS A 18 11.30 -0.66 13.91
CA LYS A 18 12.63 -0.24 14.42
C LYS A 18 13.78 -0.74 13.56
N ASN A 19 13.62 -1.91 12.94
CA ASN A 19 14.73 -2.61 12.29
C ASN A 19 14.61 -2.76 10.77
N PHE A 20 13.55 -2.23 10.13
CA PHE A 20 13.25 -2.48 8.71
C PHE A 20 14.41 -2.15 7.74
N LYS A 21 15.26 -1.17 8.08
CA LYS A 21 16.43 -0.85 7.26
C LYS A 21 17.47 -1.98 7.23
N LYS A 22 17.56 -2.75 8.32
CA LYS A 22 18.50 -3.86 8.49
C LYS A 22 17.92 -5.21 8.10
N ILE A 23 16.59 -5.30 7.94
CA ILE A 23 15.91 -6.55 7.59
C ILE A 23 16.07 -6.79 6.09
N ASP A 24 16.67 -7.92 5.75
CA ASP A 24 16.64 -8.49 4.41
C ASP A 24 15.53 -9.55 4.36
N PHE A 25 14.46 -9.27 3.62
CA PHE A 25 13.32 -10.19 3.50
C PHE A 25 13.68 -11.48 2.74
N ASP A 26 14.68 -11.43 1.85
CA ASP A 26 15.14 -12.60 1.10
C ASP A 26 15.97 -13.54 1.99
N ASN A 27 16.67 -12.98 3.02
CA ASN A 27 17.59 -13.71 3.91
C ASN A 27 17.24 -13.57 5.39
N ILE A 28 15.95 -13.40 5.72
CA ILE A 28 15.54 -13.29 7.12
C ILE A 28 15.82 -14.62 7.85
N ASP A 29 16.56 -14.50 8.93
CA ASP A 29 16.76 -15.62 9.85
C ASP A 29 15.50 -15.77 10.71
N GLN A 30 14.75 -16.84 10.45
CA GLN A 30 13.50 -17.13 11.15
C GLN A 30 13.70 -17.30 12.64
N ASP A 31 14.73 -18.03 13.04
CA ASP A 31 14.97 -18.35 14.44
C ASP A 31 15.31 -17.09 15.23
N VAL A 32 16.12 -16.20 14.65
CA VAL A 32 16.43 -14.91 15.26
C VAL A 32 15.20 -14.02 15.32
N PHE A 33 14.39 -14.00 14.25
CA PHE A 33 13.16 -13.22 14.21
C PHE A 33 12.15 -13.73 15.25
N LEU A 34 11.92 -15.03 15.28
CA LEU A 34 10.98 -15.68 16.20
C LEU A 34 11.40 -15.51 17.67
N LYS A 35 12.69 -15.67 17.99
CA LYS A 35 13.22 -15.42 19.34
C LYS A 35 12.97 -13.96 19.78
N LYS A 36 13.19 -13.00 18.89
CA LYS A 36 12.99 -11.57 19.19
C LYS A 36 11.53 -11.16 19.31
N THR A 37 10.64 -11.84 18.63
CA THR A 37 9.19 -11.54 18.64
C THR A 37 8.41 -12.43 19.61
N GLY A 38 9.02 -13.51 20.11
CA GLY A 38 8.40 -14.47 21.04
C GLY A 38 7.41 -15.42 20.37
N GLU A 39 7.55 -15.65 19.06
CA GLU A 39 6.74 -16.60 18.29
C GLU A 39 7.52 -17.91 18.11
N ILE A 40 6.84 -19.05 18.27
CA ILE A 40 7.52 -20.36 18.33
C ILE A 40 7.17 -21.26 17.13
N ASN A 41 6.07 -21.04 16.39
CA ASN A 41 5.60 -21.96 15.38
C ASN A 41 5.27 -21.29 14.05
N PHE A 42 6.20 -21.38 13.10
CA PHE A 42 5.91 -21.14 11.68
C PHE A 42 6.40 -22.34 10.87
N PHE A 43 5.55 -22.85 10.00
CA PHE A 43 5.84 -24.04 9.21
C PHE A 43 6.71 -23.76 7.98
N ASP A 44 6.66 -22.51 7.42
CA ASP A 44 7.45 -22.10 6.25
C ASP A 44 7.83 -20.62 6.36
N LYS A 45 9.07 -20.30 5.97
CA LYS A 45 9.61 -18.94 5.89
C LYS A 45 8.77 -18.05 4.97
N ARG A 46 8.27 -18.60 3.86
CA ARG A 46 7.45 -17.85 2.89
C ARG A 46 6.11 -17.45 3.50
N GLU A 47 5.48 -18.38 4.21
CA GLU A 47 4.20 -18.11 4.90
C GLU A 47 4.37 -17.05 5.99
N LEU A 48 5.44 -17.13 6.77
CA LEU A 48 5.78 -16.12 7.78
C LEU A 48 5.84 -14.72 7.16
N LEU A 49 6.58 -14.55 6.07
CA LEU A 49 6.78 -13.25 5.45
C LEU A 49 5.51 -12.71 4.79
N VAL A 50 4.67 -13.58 4.24
CA VAL A 50 3.33 -13.19 3.76
C VAL A 50 2.47 -12.69 4.92
N LYS A 51 2.44 -13.40 6.05
CA LYS A 51 1.69 -12.98 7.25
C LYS A 51 2.21 -11.68 7.85
N ILE A 52 3.53 -11.50 7.90
CA ILE A 52 4.14 -10.23 8.32
C ILE A 52 3.70 -9.08 7.40
N SER A 53 3.68 -9.31 6.10
CA SER A 53 3.24 -8.32 5.12
C SER A 53 1.77 -7.90 5.33
N GLU A 54 0.90 -8.88 5.52
CA GLU A 54 -0.52 -8.65 5.83
C GLU A 54 -0.67 -7.85 7.14
N LEU A 55 0.09 -8.19 8.17
CA LEU A 55 0.07 -7.50 9.46
C LEU A 55 0.48 -6.03 9.33
N ILE A 56 1.53 -5.73 8.56
CA ILE A 56 1.99 -4.37 8.31
C ILE A 56 0.93 -3.58 7.53
N PHE A 57 0.33 -4.18 6.49
CA PHE A 57 -0.71 -3.55 5.70
C PHE A 57 -1.97 -3.25 6.53
N GLU A 58 -2.35 -4.17 7.42
CA GLU A 58 -3.45 -3.96 8.37
C GLU A 58 -3.13 -2.81 9.33
N ASP A 59 -1.94 -2.76 9.92
CA ASP A 59 -1.54 -1.69 10.84
C ASP A 59 -1.52 -0.32 10.15
N LEU A 60 -0.97 -0.24 8.93
CA LEU A 60 -0.98 1.00 8.15
C LEU A 60 -2.42 1.46 7.84
N ASN A 61 -3.33 0.53 7.57
CA ASN A 61 -4.75 0.84 7.39
C ASN A 61 -5.38 1.34 8.69
N GLN A 62 -5.11 0.73 9.83
CA GLN A 62 -5.62 1.19 11.13
C GLN A 62 -5.11 2.58 11.50
N ARG A 63 -3.82 2.86 11.33
CA ARG A 63 -3.24 4.19 11.54
C ARG A 63 -3.91 5.24 10.65
N PHE A 64 -4.16 4.90 9.38
CA PHE A 64 -4.86 5.76 8.45
C PHE A 64 -6.28 6.06 8.92
N LEU A 65 -7.03 5.04 9.34
CA LEU A 65 -8.40 5.20 9.84
C LEU A 65 -8.47 6.14 11.05
N VAL A 66 -7.56 5.98 12.02
CA VAL A 66 -7.47 6.86 13.20
C VAL A 66 -7.25 8.31 12.77
N GLU A 67 -6.34 8.56 11.81
CA GLU A 67 -6.00 9.91 11.36
C GLU A 67 -7.13 10.62 10.61
N VAL A 68 -7.97 9.89 9.86
CA VAL A 68 -8.96 10.49 8.97
C VAL A 68 -10.37 10.52 9.53
N ARG A 69 -10.68 9.69 10.54
CA ARG A 69 -12.02 9.39 11.06
C ARG A 69 -12.92 10.62 11.24
N PHE A 70 -12.41 11.72 11.81
CA PHE A 70 -13.20 12.92 12.04
C PHE A 70 -12.85 14.08 11.12
N LYS A 71 -11.69 14.00 10.45
CA LYS A 71 -11.17 15.12 9.65
C LYS A 71 -11.77 15.17 8.25
N VAL A 72 -12.15 14.03 7.70
CA VAL A 72 -12.70 13.91 6.33
C VAL A 72 -14.03 14.63 6.17
N ASN A 73 -14.84 14.71 7.23
CA ASN A 73 -16.16 15.36 7.18
C ASN A 73 -16.09 16.90 7.06
N LYS A 74 -14.91 17.49 7.25
CA LYS A 74 -14.70 18.92 7.02
C LYS A 74 -14.75 19.33 5.54
N PHE A 75 -14.65 18.37 4.64
CA PHE A 75 -14.64 18.62 3.21
C PHE A 75 -16.02 18.36 2.60
N PRO A 76 -16.66 19.36 1.95
CA PRO A 76 -18.01 19.19 1.41
C PRO A 76 -18.06 18.34 0.15
N LYS A 77 -17.00 18.42 -0.71
CA LYS A 77 -17.00 17.77 -2.01
C LYS A 77 -16.24 16.44 -1.96
N THR A 78 -16.74 15.43 -2.66
CA THR A 78 -16.14 14.09 -2.74
C THR A 78 -14.69 14.14 -3.23
N ASN A 79 -14.39 14.95 -4.26
CA ASN A 79 -13.02 15.09 -4.78
C ASN A 79 -12.06 15.69 -3.74
N GLU A 80 -12.52 16.63 -2.94
CA GLU A 80 -11.74 17.20 -1.84
C GLU A 80 -11.47 16.16 -0.76
N LYS A 81 -12.50 15.36 -0.41
CA LYS A 81 -12.34 14.22 0.51
C LYS A 81 -11.30 13.24 0.00
N ILE A 82 -11.40 12.80 -1.23
CA ILE A 82 -10.44 11.85 -1.84
C ILE A 82 -9.03 12.44 -1.88
N SER A 83 -8.87 13.71 -2.28
CA SER A 83 -7.57 14.38 -2.25
C SER A 83 -6.97 14.43 -0.85
N PHE A 84 -7.76 14.79 0.16
CA PHE A 84 -7.35 14.78 1.55
C PHE A 84 -6.95 13.38 2.02
N LEU A 85 -7.75 12.35 1.70
CA LEU A 85 -7.48 10.97 2.08
C LEU A 85 -6.19 10.43 1.45
N LEU A 86 -5.96 10.69 0.16
CA LEU A 86 -4.71 10.34 -0.52
C LEU A 86 -3.50 11.01 0.15
N ASN A 87 -3.57 12.31 0.40
CA ASN A 87 -2.52 13.06 1.08
C ASN A 87 -2.20 12.47 2.45
N LYS A 88 -3.22 12.19 3.27
CA LYS A 88 -3.03 11.61 4.60
C LYS A 88 -2.42 10.22 4.54
N ARG A 89 -2.85 9.41 3.58
CA ARG A 89 -2.27 8.08 3.37
C ARG A 89 -0.77 8.15 3.09
N PHE A 90 -0.36 8.98 2.14
CA PHE A 90 1.05 9.14 1.80
C PHE A 90 1.88 9.76 2.92
N GLN A 91 1.33 10.68 3.71
CA GLN A 91 2.01 11.20 4.91
C GLN A 91 2.35 10.10 5.92
N ILE A 92 1.45 9.13 6.11
CA ILE A 92 1.68 7.98 7.00
C ILE A 92 2.72 7.04 6.40
N GLU A 93 2.59 6.71 5.12
CA GLU A 93 3.46 5.75 4.43
C GLU A 93 4.87 6.29 4.18
N LYS A 94 5.05 7.61 4.10
CA LYS A 94 6.35 8.23 3.89
C LYS A 94 7.41 7.74 4.87
N LYS A 95 7.04 7.52 6.13
CA LYS A 95 7.95 7.02 7.18
C LYS A 95 8.39 5.58 6.95
N TYR A 96 7.57 4.80 6.24
CA TYR A 96 7.73 3.37 6.03
C TYR A 96 7.92 3.00 4.56
N LYS A 97 8.24 4.01 3.72
CA LYS A 97 8.39 3.87 2.27
C LYS A 97 9.29 2.69 1.88
N ASP A 98 10.49 2.64 2.46
CA ASP A 98 11.47 1.59 2.16
C ASP A 98 10.99 0.21 2.60
N LEU A 99 10.28 0.13 3.73
CA LEU A 99 9.68 -1.12 4.21
C LEU A 99 8.59 -1.61 3.26
N ILE A 100 7.67 -0.72 2.85
CA ILE A 100 6.59 -1.05 1.90
C ILE A 100 7.18 -1.51 0.57
N GLN A 101 8.20 -0.82 0.06
CA GLN A 101 8.89 -1.19 -1.16
C GLN A 101 9.53 -2.59 -1.07
N LYS A 102 10.26 -2.88 0.02
CA LYS A 102 10.86 -4.20 0.26
C LYS A 102 9.80 -5.31 0.31
N ILE A 103 8.68 -5.08 1.00
CA ILE A 103 7.56 -6.02 1.07
C ILE A 103 6.98 -6.27 -0.33
N PHE A 104 6.75 -5.22 -1.13
CA PHE A 104 6.21 -5.36 -2.47
C PHE A 104 7.14 -6.17 -3.36
N ILE A 105 8.45 -5.86 -3.34
CA ILE A 105 9.46 -6.61 -4.08
C ILE A 105 9.42 -8.08 -3.67
N TYR A 106 9.41 -8.36 -2.36
CA TYR A 106 9.38 -9.72 -1.84
C TYR A 106 8.13 -10.48 -2.30
N LEU A 107 6.94 -9.90 -2.14
CA LEU A 107 5.68 -10.55 -2.52
C LEU A 107 5.63 -10.85 -4.03
N ILE A 108 6.10 -9.94 -4.88
CA ILE A 108 6.11 -10.14 -6.33
C ILE A 108 7.11 -11.20 -6.74
N LYS A 109 8.32 -11.19 -6.18
CA LYS A 109 9.35 -12.21 -6.45
C LYS A 109 8.92 -13.62 -6.05
N ASN A 110 8.12 -13.75 -5.00
CA ASN A 110 7.66 -15.03 -4.46
C ASN A 110 6.25 -15.42 -4.94
N ASN A 111 5.83 -14.95 -6.11
CA ASN A 111 4.58 -15.30 -6.78
C ASN A 111 3.31 -14.95 -5.98
N ASN A 112 3.37 -13.89 -5.16
CA ASN A 112 2.24 -13.36 -4.41
C ASN A 112 1.82 -11.93 -4.82
N PRO A 113 1.79 -11.54 -6.12
CA PRO A 113 1.43 -10.18 -6.54
C PRO A 113 -0.02 -9.84 -6.17
N SER A 114 -0.89 -10.86 -6.04
CA SER A 114 -2.28 -10.69 -5.61
C SER A 114 -2.39 -10.01 -4.24
N LYS A 115 -1.47 -10.27 -3.31
CA LYS A 115 -1.45 -9.63 -1.99
C LYS A 115 -1.19 -8.13 -2.09
N VAL A 116 -0.31 -7.72 -3.01
CA VAL A 116 -0.03 -6.31 -3.30
C VAL A 116 -1.26 -5.63 -3.89
N LEU A 117 -1.91 -6.28 -4.88
CA LEU A 117 -3.13 -5.74 -5.50
C LEU A 117 -4.29 -5.65 -4.51
N THR A 118 -4.46 -6.66 -3.66
CA THR A 118 -5.46 -6.65 -2.58
C THR A 118 -5.22 -5.49 -1.62
N TYR A 119 -3.97 -5.24 -1.23
CA TYR A 119 -3.63 -4.11 -0.39
C TYR A 119 -4.00 -2.77 -1.05
N ILE A 120 -3.58 -2.56 -2.30
CA ILE A 120 -3.86 -1.33 -3.05
C ILE A 120 -5.37 -1.11 -3.18
N TYR A 121 -6.12 -2.16 -3.51
CA TYR A 121 -7.58 -2.10 -3.61
C TYR A 121 -8.23 -1.79 -2.26
N SER A 122 -7.76 -2.40 -1.18
CA SER A 122 -8.29 -2.16 0.17
C SER A 122 -8.11 -0.71 0.61
N VAL A 123 -6.99 -0.08 0.28
CA VAL A 123 -6.75 1.34 0.55
C VAL A 123 -7.76 2.22 -0.21
N ALA A 124 -8.00 1.94 -1.49
CA ALA A 124 -8.98 2.66 -2.30
C ALA A 124 -10.41 2.46 -1.79
N ASP A 125 -10.77 1.24 -1.38
CA ASP A 125 -12.07 0.94 -0.81
C ASP A 125 -12.31 1.69 0.51
N ILE A 126 -11.33 1.71 1.40
CA ILE A 126 -11.40 2.51 2.63
C ILE A 126 -11.62 3.99 2.30
N MET A 127 -10.88 4.55 1.35
CA MET A 127 -11.02 5.95 0.96
C MET A 127 -12.43 6.27 0.44
N TRP A 128 -12.99 5.42 -0.43
CA TRP A 128 -14.34 5.62 -0.95
C TRP A 128 -15.41 5.49 0.14
N ARG A 129 -15.27 4.57 1.07
CA ARG A 129 -16.18 4.46 2.22
C ARG A 129 -16.15 5.72 3.09
N TYR A 130 -14.97 6.26 3.38
CA TYR A 130 -14.82 7.50 4.15
C TYR A 130 -15.23 8.75 3.39
N ALA A 131 -15.21 8.72 2.05
CA ALA A 131 -15.78 9.77 1.23
C ALA A 131 -17.31 9.76 1.16
N ASN A 132 -17.97 8.79 1.84
CA ASN A 132 -19.41 8.53 1.81
C ASN A 132 -19.93 8.17 0.40
N ASP A 133 -19.16 7.34 -0.31
CA ASP A 133 -19.59 6.82 -1.61
C ASP A 133 -20.79 5.87 -1.45
N ARG A 134 -21.87 6.18 -2.16
CA ARG A 134 -23.11 5.37 -2.18
C ARG A 134 -23.30 4.65 -3.51
N SER A 135 -22.27 4.57 -4.33
CA SER A 135 -22.38 3.88 -5.60
C SER A 135 -22.59 2.38 -5.40
N VAL A 136 -23.36 1.80 -6.30
CA VAL A 136 -23.69 0.37 -6.37
C VAL A 136 -23.27 -0.17 -7.73
N ASP A 137 -23.26 -1.50 -7.87
CA ASP A 137 -23.00 -2.22 -9.12
C ASP A 137 -21.67 -1.85 -9.78
N PHE A 138 -21.68 -1.66 -11.09
CA PHE A 138 -20.51 -1.37 -11.89
C PHE A 138 -19.75 -0.12 -11.42
N ASN A 139 -20.46 0.92 -11.00
CA ASN A 139 -19.84 2.16 -10.51
C ASN A 139 -19.06 1.94 -9.22
N TYR A 140 -19.52 1.04 -8.36
CA TYR A 140 -18.84 0.67 -7.12
C TYR A 140 -17.43 0.16 -7.40
N TYR A 141 -17.30 -0.83 -8.28
CA TYR A 141 -16.02 -1.44 -8.62
C TYR A 141 -15.13 -0.49 -9.43
N THR A 142 -15.71 0.19 -10.41
CA THR A 142 -14.96 1.10 -11.30
C THR A 142 -14.31 2.23 -10.53
N LYS A 143 -15.00 2.88 -9.62
CA LYS A 143 -14.44 3.95 -8.79
C LYS A 143 -13.26 3.46 -7.96
N ARG A 144 -13.36 2.28 -7.37
CA ARG A 144 -12.29 1.68 -6.55
C ARG A 144 -11.08 1.32 -7.39
N LEU A 145 -11.27 0.72 -8.56
CA LEU A 145 -10.20 0.40 -9.48
C LEU A 145 -9.46 1.67 -9.98
N ILE A 146 -10.21 2.72 -10.32
CA ILE A 146 -9.63 3.98 -10.73
C ILE A 146 -8.79 4.60 -9.60
N LEU A 147 -9.33 4.66 -8.39
CA LEU A 147 -8.59 5.21 -7.26
C LEU A 147 -7.39 4.34 -6.89
N SER A 148 -7.50 3.02 -7.03
CA SER A 148 -6.38 2.09 -6.89
C SER A 148 -5.25 2.41 -7.87
N SER A 149 -5.58 2.73 -9.13
CA SER A 149 -4.58 3.10 -10.13
C SER A 149 -3.90 4.44 -9.83
N VAL A 150 -4.64 5.42 -9.35
CA VAL A 150 -4.10 6.71 -8.90
C VAL A 150 -3.15 6.50 -7.71
N TYR A 151 -3.61 5.76 -6.71
CA TYR A 151 -2.81 5.46 -5.52
C TYR A 151 -1.52 4.70 -5.90
N LEU A 152 -1.63 3.66 -6.73
CA LEU A 152 -0.48 2.88 -7.20
C LEU A 152 0.53 3.77 -7.94
N LYS A 153 0.07 4.62 -8.87
CA LYS A 153 0.94 5.55 -9.61
C LYS A 153 1.74 6.44 -8.68
N ILE A 154 1.10 7.05 -7.69
CA ILE A 154 1.76 7.96 -6.74
C ILE A 154 2.69 7.17 -5.81
N LEU A 155 2.31 5.97 -5.41
CA LEU A 155 3.15 5.08 -4.60
C LEU A 155 4.43 4.70 -5.33
N ILE A 156 4.34 4.30 -6.61
CA ILE A 156 5.51 4.04 -7.47
C ILE A 156 6.38 5.30 -7.57
N LEU A 157 5.79 6.45 -7.83
CA LEU A 157 6.52 7.72 -7.90
C LEU A 157 7.27 8.00 -6.58
N SER A 158 6.66 7.67 -5.44
CA SER A 158 7.29 7.83 -4.13
C SER A 158 8.49 6.90 -3.94
N PHE A 159 8.49 5.71 -4.54
CA PHE A 159 9.60 4.77 -4.48
C PHE A 159 10.81 5.24 -5.31
N TYR A 160 10.56 5.88 -6.44
CA TYR A 160 11.63 6.40 -7.31
C TYR A 160 12.25 7.70 -6.79
N LYS A 161 11.46 8.60 -6.23
CA LYS A 161 11.95 9.87 -5.72
C LYS A 161 12.39 9.72 -4.27
N GLU A 162 13.66 9.96 -3.97
CA GLU A 162 14.18 9.91 -2.58
C GLU A 162 13.44 10.88 -1.67
N GLN A 163 13.16 12.08 -2.17
CA GLN A 163 12.39 13.10 -1.45
C GLN A 163 11.27 13.63 -2.33
N LEU A 164 10.07 13.13 -2.12
CA LEU A 164 8.86 13.74 -2.67
C LEU A 164 8.42 14.85 -1.71
N SER A 165 8.47 16.10 -2.19
CA SER A 165 8.00 17.23 -1.38
C SER A 165 6.48 17.17 -1.24
N GLN A 166 5.94 17.79 -0.17
CA GLN A 166 4.47 17.85 0.00
C GLN A 166 3.81 18.55 -1.19
N LYS A 167 4.42 19.60 -1.72
CA LYS A 167 3.92 20.35 -2.88
C LYS A 167 3.86 19.49 -4.14
N ASP A 168 4.89 18.67 -4.39
CA ASP A 168 4.90 17.76 -5.55
C ASP A 168 3.84 16.69 -5.40
N LEU A 169 3.66 16.15 -4.19
CA LEU A 169 2.62 15.19 -3.88
C LEU A 169 1.23 15.76 -4.15
N ASP A 170 0.94 16.96 -3.62
CA ASP A 170 -0.34 17.65 -3.81
C ASP A 170 -0.63 17.91 -5.30
N THR A 171 0.41 18.34 -6.04
CA THR A 171 0.32 18.60 -7.48
C THR A 171 0.02 17.31 -8.24
N GLU A 172 0.71 16.22 -7.92
CA GLU A 172 0.52 14.93 -8.59
C GLU A 172 -0.84 14.30 -8.27
N ILE A 173 -1.30 14.41 -7.03
CA ILE A 173 -2.65 13.98 -6.63
C ILE A 173 -3.70 14.75 -7.44
N LYS A 174 -3.60 16.09 -7.45
CA LYS A 174 -4.54 16.94 -8.18
C LYS A 174 -4.57 16.60 -9.66
N ARG A 175 -3.41 16.51 -10.30
CA ARG A 175 -3.27 16.15 -11.71
C ARG A 175 -3.87 14.78 -12.01
N SER A 176 -3.60 13.77 -11.16
CA SER A 176 -4.13 12.43 -11.36
C SER A 176 -5.65 12.39 -11.22
N LEU A 177 -6.23 13.11 -10.27
CA LEU A 177 -7.67 13.20 -10.09
C LEU A 177 -8.36 13.99 -11.22
N GLU A 178 -7.72 15.03 -11.78
CA GLU A 178 -8.21 15.75 -12.95
C GLU A 178 -8.22 14.85 -14.20
N HIS A 179 -7.17 14.06 -14.42
CA HIS A 179 -7.13 13.06 -15.49
C HIS A 179 -8.25 12.04 -15.37
N VAL A 180 -8.52 11.56 -14.14
CA VAL A 180 -9.67 10.66 -13.89
C VAL A 180 -10.99 11.30 -14.24
N LYS A 181 -11.19 12.57 -13.92
CA LYS A 181 -12.42 13.30 -14.28
C LYS A 181 -12.60 13.39 -15.79
N LEU A 182 -11.53 13.64 -16.55
CA LEU A 182 -11.56 13.64 -18.01
C LEU A 182 -11.84 12.22 -18.56
N LEU A 183 -11.23 11.20 -17.99
CA LEU A 183 -11.39 9.80 -18.39
C LEU A 183 -12.77 9.23 -18.03
N SER A 184 -13.45 9.75 -17.01
CA SER A 184 -14.83 9.33 -16.72
C SER A 184 -15.81 9.69 -17.83
N GLN A 185 -15.42 10.61 -18.71
CA GLN A 185 -16.14 10.96 -19.94
C GLN A 185 -15.77 10.06 -21.13
N PHE A 186 -14.63 9.35 -21.08
CA PHE A 186 -14.15 8.39 -22.08
C PHE A 186 -14.02 7.01 -21.46
N LYS A 187 -14.69 5.99 -22.01
CA LYS A 187 -14.75 4.60 -21.52
C LYS A 187 -13.39 4.07 -21.05
N ILE A 188 -13.23 4.00 -19.72
CA ILE A 188 -11.98 3.71 -19.01
C ILE A 188 -11.67 2.20 -19.05
N LYS A 189 -10.72 1.76 -19.87
CA LYS A 189 -10.14 0.41 -19.75
C LYS A 189 -8.60 0.35 -19.81
N LEU A 190 -7.92 1.37 -20.30
CA LEU A 190 -6.53 1.25 -20.70
C LEU A 190 -5.48 1.71 -19.68
N ASP A 191 -5.74 2.76 -18.91
CA ASP A 191 -4.71 3.31 -18.02
C ASP A 191 -4.47 2.49 -16.74
N PHE A 192 -5.50 1.82 -16.24
CA PHE A 192 -5.33 0.88 -15.13
C PHE A 192 -4.41 -0.27 -15.51
N LEU A 193 -4.60 -0.85 -16.69
CA LEU A 193 -3.76 -1.94 -17.20
C LEU A 193 -2.32 -1.49 -17.47
N LYS A 194 -2.12 -0.27 -17.98
CA LYS A 194 -0.79 0.31 -18.17
C LYS A 194 -0.06 0.52 -16.84
N ASN A 195 -0.73 1.05 -15.84
CA ASN A 195 -0.14 1.29 -14.52
C ASN A 195 0.23 -0.03 -13.82
N ILE A 196 -0.61 -1.07 -13.91
CA ILE A 196 -0.28 -2.41 -13.40
C ILE A 196 0.90 -2.99 -14.17
N ARG A 197 0.91 -2.89 -15.50
CA ARG A 197 2.02 -3.39 -16.32
C ARG A 197 3.33 -2.68 -15.97
N THR A 198 3.33 -1.35 -15.86
CA THR A 198 4.50 -0.55 -15.45
C THR A 198 4.98 -0.95 -14.06
N PHE A 199 4.06 -1.14 -13.12
CA PHE A 199 4.34 -1.63 -11.79
C PHE A 199 5.01 -3.01 -11.82
N LEU A 200 4.45 -3.97 -12.55
CA LEU A 200 5.03 -5.31 -12.68
C LEU A 200 6.40 -5.29 -13.38
N ILE A 201 6.58 -4.47 -14.41
CA ILE A 201 7.87 -4.30 -15.11
C ILE A 201 8.91 -3.70 -14.16
N PHE A 202 8.57 -2.65 -13.41
CA PHE A 202 9.48 -2.04 -12.45
C PHE A 202 10.02 -3.05 -11.44
N PHE A 203 9.15 -3.86 -10.86
CA PHE A 203 9.55 -4.87 -9.88
C PHE A 203 10.24 -6.08 -10.51
N SER A 204 9.96 -6.41 -11.77
CA SER A 204 10.67 -7.46 -12.50
C SER A 204 12.07 -7.03 -12.95
N ALA A 205 12.25 -5.77 -13.34
CA ALA A 205 13.55 -5.23 -13.76
C ALA A 205 14.57 -5.20 -12.61
N GLN A 206 14.13 -5.07 -11.35
CA GLN A 206 15.01 -5.23 -10.19
C GLN A 206 15.54 -6.66 -9.98
N LYS A 207 14.96 -7.67 -10.68
CA LYS A 207 15.52 -9.04 -10.73
C LYS A 207 16.81 -9.15 -11.55
N VAL A 208 17.00 -8.30 -12.54
CA VAL A 208 18.10 -8.40 -13.53
C VAL A 208 19.38 -7.69 -13.09
N GLY A 209 19.33 -6.82 -12.10
CA GLY A 209 20.46 -5.99 -11.66
C GLY A 209 21.41 -6.61 -10.62
N ARG A 210 21.30 -7.91 -10.30
CA ARG A 210 22.22 -8.61 -9.38
C ARG A 210 22.75 -9.91 -9.98
N GLY A 211 23.35 -9.77 -11.12
CA GLY A 211 24.14 -10.83 -11.75
C GLY A 211 25.37 -10.19 -12.37
N PHE A 212 26.36 -9.92 -11.54
CA PHE A 212 27.79 -9.91 -11.85
C PHE A 212 28.53 -9.80 -10.53
#